data_cea2582129a6594b2417a3c2137f874c
#
_entry.id   cea2582129a6594b2417a3c2137f874c
#
_cell.length_a   1.000
_cell.length_b   1.000
_cell.length_c   1.000
_cell.angle_alpha   90.00
_cell.angle_beta   90.00
_cell.angle_gamma   90.00
#
_symmetry.space_group_name_H-M   'P 1'
#
loop_
_entity.id
_entity.type
_entity.pdbx_description
1 polymer ?
#
loop_
_entity_poly.entity_id
_entity_poly.type
_entity_poly.pdbx_seq_one_letter_code
_entity_poly.pdbx_strand_id
1 'polypeptide(L)'
;MAMKLIRRVVFYIAALVCLAVIAYFGHGWFYGAATIRELLTENKQLKQAITNLTLEEQIGYAKVISQENRDGKLFTNVKFVETARDDKLKKVLEKTYTIEGDIVHFDALIVKFGDKMVMDGKERALYLWRRVYGENIAPENGLAIEELGKEPQRYKDLLELLPAKESSLFWTNVWELANNPDKLREYDIKTVYGNVVYSKLRKGLIYVFKISPTGQLYPETVPDMYE
;
A
#
# COMPACT_ATOMS: atom_id res chain seq x y z
N MET A 1 59.76 -59.52 8.61
CA MET A 1 58.39 -59.30 9.23
C MET A 1 58.22 -57.86 9.60
N ALA A 2 59.16 -57.12 10.17
CA ALA A 2 59.04 -55.72 10.60
C ALA A 2 58.74 -54.72 9.49
N MET A 3 59.25 -54.84 8.28
CA MET A 3 59.05 -53.93 7.16
C MET A 3 57.58 -53.89 6.62
N LYS A 4 56.86 -55.05 6.67
CA LYS A 4 55.43 -55.11 6.31
C LYS A 4 54.54 -54.45 7.35
N LEU A 5 54.95 -54.50 8.63
CA LEU A 5 54.25 -53.86 9.71
C LEU A 5 54.37 -52.32 9.63
N ILE A 6 55.58 -51.84 9.41
CA ILE A 6 55.88 -50.39 9.25
C ILE A 6 55.08 -49.82 8.09
N ARG A 7 55.00 -50.49 6.95
CA ARG A 7 54.25 -50.04 5.76
C ARG A 7 52.71 -49.97 6.00
N ARG A 8 52.21 -50.89 6.80
CA ARG A 8 50.76 -50.83 7.20
C ARG A 8 50.49 -49.65 8.15
N VAL A 9 51.38 -49.42 9.13
CA VAL A 9 51.22 -48.31 10.07
C VAL A 9 51.28 -46.98 9.35
N VAL A 10 52.24 -46.78 8.45
CA VAL A 10 52.34 -45.55 7.61
C VAL A 10 51.12 -45.37 6.74
N PHE A 11 50.55 -46.42 6.18
CA PHE A 11 49.33 -46.36 5.39
C PHE A 11 48.13 -45.90 6.22
N TYR A 12 47.95 -46.42 7.44
CA TYR A 12 46.87 -46.01 8.34
C TYR A 12 47.02 -44.57 8.81
N ILE A 13 48.22 -44.11 9.10
CA ILE A 13 48.49 -42.73 9.46
C ILE A 13 48.15 -41.81 8.29
N ALA A 14 48.59 -42.12 7.08
CA ALA A 14 48.26 -41.34 5.89
C ALA A 14 46.74 -41.28 5.61
N ALA A 15 46.04 -42.42 5.77
CA ALA A 15 44.58 -42.46 5.62
C ALA A 15 43.87 -41.61 6.67
N LEU A 16 44.32 -41.61 7.91
CA LEU A 16 43.80 -40.77 9.00
C LEU A 16 44.00 -39.30 8.73
N VAL A 17 45.17 -38.89 8.24
CA VAL A 17 45.46 -37.52 7.85
C VAL A 17 44.57 -37.06 6.69
N CYS A 18 44.38 -37.91 5.66
CA CYS A 18 43.48 -37.61 4.55
C CYS A 18 42.03 -37.42 5.02
N LEU A 19 41.54 -38.30 5.91
CA LEU A 19 40.21 -38.17 6.49
C LEU A 19 40.05 -36.89 7.30
N ALA A 20 41.03 -36.51 8.11
CA ALA A 20 41.03 -35.26 8.87
C ALA A 20 41.00 -34.01 7.97
N VAL A 21 41.76 -34.04 6.86
CA VAL A 21 41.76 -32.96 5.86
C VAL A 21 40.42 -32.87 5.16
N ILE A 22 39.82 -34.00 4.74
CA ILE A 22 38.49 -34.00 4.11
C ILE A 22 37.39 -33.50 5.08
N ALA A 23 37.49 -33.91 6.36
CA ALA A 23 36.55 -33.43 7.38
C ALA A 23 36.69 -31.93 7.62
N TYR A 24 37.92 -31.40 7.69
CA TYR A 24 38.16 -29.97 7.91
C TYR A 24 37.67 -29.11 6.74
N PHE A 25 37.96 -29.46 5.51
CA PHE A 25 37.49 -28.71 4.33
C PHE A 25 36.00 -28.94 4.06
N GLY A 26 35.47 -30.14 4.28
CA GLY A 26 34.05 -30.42 4.14
C GLY A 26 33.19 -29.63 5.13
N HIS A 27 33.67 -29.51 6.38
CA HIS A 27 32.98 -28.70 7.40
C HIS A 27 32.90 -27.24 6.98
N GLY A 28 34.00 -26.63 6.52
CA GLY A 28 34.03 -25.25 6.05
C GLY A 28 33.12 -24.99 4.85
N TRP A 29 33.03 -25.94 3.93
CA TRP A 29 32.16 -25.83 2.75
C TRP A 29 30.65 -25.89 3.13
N PHE A 30 30.28 -26.78 4.04
CA PHE A 30 28.86 -26.90 4.49
C PHE A 30 28.41 -25.63 5.25
N TYR A 31 29.24 -25.08 6.12
CA TYR A 31 28.91 -23.84 6.84
C TYR A 31 28.87 -22.64 5.91
N GLY A 32 29.79 -22.51 4.96
CA GLY A 32 29.79 -21.45 3.97
C GLY A 32 28.51 -21.47 3.09
N ALA A 33 28.11 -22.64 2.63
CA ALA A 33 26.90 -22.80 1.81
C ALA A 33 25.62 -22.51 2.58
N ALA A 34 25.54 -22.87 3.85
CA ALA A 34 24.39 -22.55 4.72
C ALA A 34 24.27 -21.04 4.95
N THR A 35 25.37 -20.38 5.30
CA THR A 35 25.42 -18.92 5.50
C THR A 35 25.07 -18.15 4.23
N ILE A 36 25.56 -18.57 3.06
CA ILE A 36 25.22 -17.94 1.79
C ILE A 36 23.72 -18.09 1.49
N ARG A 37 23.13 -19.26 1.72
CA ARG A 37 21.68 -19.45 1.53
C ARG A 37 20.85 -18.59 2.48
N GLU A 38 21.26 -18.46 3.72
CA GLU A 38 20.62 -17.63 4.72
C GLU A 38 20.66 -16.14 4.30
N LEU A 39 21.83 -15.62 3.94
CA LEU A 39 22.01 -14.26 3.43
C LEU A 39 21.22 -13.97 2.16
N LEU A 40 21.14 -14.94 1.24
CA LEU A 40 20.32 -14.80 0.02
C LEU A 40 18.82 -14.77 0.35
N THR A 41 18.39 -15.56 1.32
CA THR A 41 16.99 -15.59 1.77
C THR A 41 16.62 -14.28 2.45
N GLU A 42 17.45 -13.81 3.37
CA GLU A 42 17.27 -12.51 4.04
C GLU A 42 17.24 -11.35 3.03
N ASN A 43 18.17 -11.34 2.06
CA ASN A 43 18.21 -10.32 1.01
C ASN A 43 16.95 -10.33 0.16
N LYS A 44 16.42 -11.53 -0.17
CA LYS A 44 15.16 -11.67 -0.90
C LYS A 44 13.98 -11.15 -0.07
N GLN A 45 13.90 -11.50 1.21
CA GLN A 45 12.86 -11.02 2.12
C GLN A 45 12.93 -9.50 2.29
N LEU A 46 14.14 -8.95 2.46
CA LEU A 46 14.35 -7.51 2.57
C LEU A 46 13.93 -6.78 1.28
N LYS A 47 14.30 -7.29 0.10
CA LYS A 47 13.86 -6.73 -1.18
C LYS A 47 12.35 -6.76 -1.31
N GLN A 48 11.70 -7.85 -0.93
CA GLN A 48 10.25 -7.97 -0.96
C GLN A 48 9.58 -6.99 0.01
N ALA A 49 10.11 -6.86 1.23
CA ALA A 49 9.63 -5.89 2.21
C ALA A 49 9.75 -4.44 1.70
N ILE A 50 10.89 -4.08 1.09
CA ILE A 50 11.08 -2.77 0.46
C ILE A 50 10.05 -2.54 -0.64
N THR A 51 9.85 -3.53 -1.53
CA THR A 51 8.85 -3.43 -2.60
C THR A 51 7.45 -3.22 -2.03
N ASN A 52 7.07 -4.00 -1.02
CA ASN A 52 5.76 -3.89 -0.38
C ASN A 52 5.54 -2.53 0.30
N LEU A 53 6.60 -1.89 0.80
CA LEU A 53 6.53 -0.56 1.43
C LEU A 53 6.51 0.60 0.43
N THR A 54 7.06 0.40 -0.76
CA THR A 54 7.27 1.48 -1.75
C THR A 54 6.37 1.38 -2.98
N LEU A 55 5.59 0.32 -3.12
CA LEU A 55 4.69 0.15 -4.26
C LEU A 55 3.56 1.18 -4.19
N GLU A 56 3.60 2.16 -5.10
CA GLU A 56 2.55 3.16 -5.24
C GLU A 56 1.44 2.65 -6.15
N GLU A 57 0.21 2.87 -5.74
CA GLU A 57 -0.97 2.45 -6.48
C GLU A 57 -1.78 3.66 -6.91
N GLN A 58 -2.17 3.69 -8.18
CA GLN A 58 -3.18 4.63 -8.65
C GLN A 58 -4.54 4.16 -8.15
N ILE A 59 -5.27 5.06 -7.49
CA ILE A 59 -6.58 4.76 -6.92
C ILE A 59 -7.72 5.55 -7.57
N GLY A 60 -7.40 6.46 -8.46
CA GLY A 60 -8.38 7.25 -9.17
C GLY A 60 -7.77 8.48 -9.83
N TYR A 61 -8.64 9.31 -10.38
CA TYR A 61 -8.24 10.59 -10.97
C TYR A 61 -9.40 11.59 -10.95
N ALA A 62 -9.06 12.86 -11.06
CA ALA A 62 -10.02 13.92 -11.34
C ALA A 62 -9.60 14.71 -12.58
N LYS A 63 -10.59 15.21 -13.32
CA LYS A 63 -10.35 16.16 -14.43
C LYS A 63 -11.46 17.20 -14.53
N VAL A 64 -11.12 18.34 -15.07
CA VAL A 64 -12.08 19.41 -15.35
C VAL A 64 -12.85 19.08 -16.62
N ILE A 65 -14.18 19.11 -16.54
CA ILE A 65 -15.06 19.01 -17.70
C ILE A 65 -15.26 20.38 -18.32
N SER A 66 -15.63 21.37 -17.49
CA SER A 66 -15.83 22.75 -17.90
C SER A 66 -15.53 23.72 -16.75
N GLN A 67 -15.18 24.93 -17.11
CA GLN A 67 -15.07 26.07 -16.19
C GLN A 67 -15.87 27.23 -16.75
N GLU A 68 -16.75 27.81 -15.94
CA GLU A 68 -17.66 28.87 -16.33
C GLU A 68 -17.70 29.99 -15.28
N ASN A 69 -17.71 31.24 -15.74
CA ASN A 69 -17.98 32.38 -14.87
C ASN A 69 -19.47 32.66 -14.85
N ARG A 70 -20.08 32.66 -13.65
CA ARG A 70 -21.46 32.99 -13.42
C ARG A 70 -21.52 34.06 -12.32
N ASP A 71 -22.11 35.19 -12.60
CA ASP A 71 -22.26 36.31 -11.65
C ASP A 71 -20.92 36.73 -10.96
N GLY A 72 -19.82 36.71 -11.73
CA GLY A 72 -18.49 37.07 -11.23
C GLY A 72 -17.77 36.00 -10.41
N LYS A 73 -18.35 34.80 -10.30
CA LYS A 73 -17.78 33.65 -9.63
C LYS A 73 -17.42 32.56 -10.64
N LEU A 74 -16.26 31.96 -10.45
CA LEU A 74 -15.82 30.80 -11.23
C LEU A 74 -16.48 29.54 -10.69
N PHE A 75 -17.06 28.75 -11.56
CA PHE A 75 -17.56 27.39 -11.26
C PHE A 75 -16.80 26.37 -12.08
N THR A 76 -16.25 25.37 -11.42
CA THR A 76 -15.51 24.26 -12.04
C THR A 76 -16.33 22.98 -11.95
N ASN A 77 -16.66 22.40 -13.10
CA ASN A 77 -17.27 21.08 -13.18
C ASN A 77 -16.15 20.03 -13.20
N VAL A 78 -16.08 19.24 -12.15
CA VAL A 78 -15.02 18.24 -11.91
C VAL A 78 -15.61 16.86 -12.04
N LYS A 79 -15.01 16.05 -12.91
CA LYS A 79 -15.25 14.61 -12.98
C LYS A 79 -14.25 13.92 -12.08
N PHE A 80 -14.74 13.18 -11.09
CA PHE A 80 -13.99 12.31 -10.21
C PHE A 80 -14.23 10.86 -10.62
N VAL A 81 -13.17 10.08 -10.76
CA VAL A 81 -13.22 8.66 -11.09
C VAL A 81 -12.33 7.91 -10.11
N GLU A 82 -12.89 6.93 -9.45
CA GLU A 82 -12.12 5.95 -8.71
C GLU A 82 -11.86 4.73 -9.59
N THR A 83 -10.65 4.20 -9.54
CA THR A 83 -10.23 3.00 -10.27
C THR A 83 -9.95 1.86 -9.30
N ALA A 84 -10.06 0.62 -9.78
CA ALA A 84 -9.65 -0.53 -9.00
C ALA A 84 -8.12 -0.50 -8.76
N ARG A 85 -7.67 -1.00 -7.62
CA ARG A 85 -6.25 -0.99 -7.24
C ARG A 85 -5.38 -1.89 -8.14
N ASP A 86 -5.95 -2.97 -8.61
CA ASP A 86 -5.32 -3.98 -9.48
C ASP A 86 -5.48 -3.68 -10.97
N ASP A 87 -6.48 -2.85 -11.34
CA ASP A 87 -6.78 -2.49 -12.72
C ASP A 87 -7.15 -1.00 -12.85
N LYS A 88 -6.21 -0.20 -13.34
CA LYS A 88 -6.38 1.25 -13.54
C LYS A 88 -7.44 1.62 -14.58
N LEU A 89 -7.85 0.68 -15.43
CA LEU A 89 -8.89 0.88 -16.46
C LEU A 89 -10.30 0.57 -15.92
N LYS A 90 -10.38 -0.25 -14.87
CA LYS A 90 -11.65 -0.62 -14.23
C LYS A 90 -12.11 0.51 -13.31
N LYS A 91 -13.17 1.20 -13.72
CA LYS A 91 -13.81 2.23 -12.90
C LYS A 91 -14.67 1.58 -11.81
N VAL A 92 -14.49 2.01 -10.57
CA VAL A 92 -15.27 1.58 -9.39
C VAL A 92 -16.35 2.60 -9.07
N LEU A 93 -16.01 3.89 -9.15
CA LEU A 93 -16.91 4.99 -8.89
C LEU A 93 -16.67 6.11 -9.92
N GLU A 94 -17.73 6.72 -10.44
CA GLU A 94 -17.66 7.91 -11.28
C GLU A 94 -18.71 8.91 -10.81
N LYS A 95 -18.29 10.13 -10.46
CA LYS A 95 -19.16 11.22 -10.05
C LYS A 95 -18.71 12.55 -10.65
N THR A 96 -19.66 13.44 -10.86
CA THR A 96 -19.39 14.82 -11.31
C THR A 96 -19.86 15.79 -10.26
N TYR A 97 -19.03 16.81 -10.01
CA TYR A 97 -19.27 17.84 -9.01
C TYR A 97 -19.14 19.22 -9.63
N THR A 98 -19.99 20.14 -9.21
CA THR A 98 -19.86 21.57 -9.52
C THR A 98 -19.31 22.27 -8.27
N ILE A 99 -18.12 22.82 -8.37
CA ILE A 99 -17.40 23.46 -7.27
C ILE A 99 -17.23 24.95 -7.59
N GLU A 100 -17.51 25.83 -6.62
CA GLU A 100 -17.17 27.25 -6.72
C GLU A 100 -15.64 27.41 -6.53
N GLY A 101 -15.00 28.08 -7.48
CA GLY A 101 -13.55 28.23 -7.54
C GLY A 101 -12.85 27.18 -8.41
N ASP A 102 -11.52 27.21 -8.40
CA ASP A 102 -10.65 26.29 -9.11
C ASP A 102 -9.71 25.51 -8.18
N ILE A 103 -9.67 25.84 -6.90
CA ILE A 103 -8.96 25.07 -5.87
C ILE A 103 -9.92 24.08 -5.26
N VAL A 104 -9.68 22.80 -5.51
CA VAL A 104 -10.56 21.71 -5.08
C VAL A 104 -9.84 20.80 -4.11
N HIS A 105 -10.50 20.47 -3.03
CA HIS A 105 -10.04 19.59 -1.97
C HIS A 105 -10.75 18.24 -2.10
N PHE A 106 -9.98 17.16 -2.10
CA PHE A 106 -10.45 15.77 -2.05
C PHE A 106 -10.07 15.21 -0.70
N ASP A 107 -11.04 14.91 0.12
CA ASP A 107 -10.87 14.46 1.50
C ASP A 107 -11.09 12.95 1.59
N ALA A 108 -10.11 12.25 2.15
CA ALA A 108 -10.15 10.82 2.38
C ALA A 108 -9.81 10.48 3.83
N LEU A 109 -10.36 9.39 4.34
CA LEU A 109 -9.90 8.74 5.56
C LEU A 109 -8.90 7.66 5.15
N ILE A 110 -7.78 7.62 5.85
CA ILE A 110 -6.74 6.61 5.64
C ILE A 110 -6.67 5.72 6.88
N VAL A 111 -6.77 4.41 6.65
CA VAL A 111 -6.55 3.38 7.67
C VAL A 111 -5.17 2.77 7.43
N LYS A 112 -4.26 2.99 8.37
CA LYS A 112 -2.89 2.50 8.29
C LYS A 112 -2.69 1.31 9.22
N PHE A 113 -2.25 0.18 8.67
CA PHE A 113 -1.87 -1.01 9.42
C PHE A 113 -0.45 -0.93 9.99
N GLY A 114 -0.10 -1.86 10.87
CA GLY A 114 1.25 -1.99 11.41
C GLY A 114 2.28 -2.24 10.31
N ASP A 115 3.47 -1.63 10.45
CA ASP A 115 4.50 -1.67 9.40
C ASP A 115 4.92 -3.12 9.08
N LYS A 116 4.89 -4.04 10.06
CA LYS A 116 5.18 -5.46 9.86
C LYS A 116 4.19 -6.14 8.92
N MET A 117 2.88 -5.83 9.04
CA MET A 117 1.86 -6.39 8.15
C MET A 117 2.05 -5.92 6.72
N VAL A 118 2.42 -4.64 6.53
CA VAL A 118 2.71 -4.08 5.21
C VAL A 118 3.99 -4.70 4.62
N MET A 119 5.05 -4.83 5.41
CA MET A 119 6.32 -5.47 4.97
C MET A 119 6.13 -6.92 4.56
N ASP A 120 5.29 -7.66 5.29
CA ASP A 120 4.96 -9.05 4.98
C ASP A 120 4.00 -9.19 3.79
N GLY A 121 3.50 -8.07 3.24
CA GLY A 121 2.54 -8.04 2.12
C GLY A 121 1.15 -8.55 2.48
N LYS A 122 0.82 -8.61 3.78
CA LYS A 122 -0.48 -9.10 4.27
C LYS A 122 -1.57 -8.06 4.12
N GLU A 123 -1.23 -6.81 4.45
CA GLU A 123 -2.17 -5.70 4.42
C GLU A 123 -1.53 -4.45 3.80
N ARG A 124 -2.38 -3.63 3.17
CA ARG A 124 -2.02 -2.32 2.63
C ARG A 124 -2.93 -1.28 3.24
N ALA A 125 -2.51 -0.01 3.27
CA ALA A 125 -3.38 1.06 3.74
C ALA A 125 -4.72 1.06 2.99
N LEU A 126 -5.82 1.17 3.73
CA LEU A 126 -7.14 1.39 3.15
C LEU A 126 -7.39 2.90 3.05
N TYR A 127 -8.20 3.29 2.09
CA TYR A 127 -8.67 4.66 1.92
C TYR A 127 -10.18 4.68 1.72
N LEU A 128 -10.81 5.74 2.24
CA LEU A 128 -12.25 5.98 2.14
C LEU A 128 -12.43 7.41 1.70
N TRP A 129 -12.94 7.60 0.49
CA TRP A 129 -13.22 8.93 -0.02
C TRP A 129 -14.41 9.54 0.72
N ARG A 130 -14.19 10.63 1.42
CA ARG A 130 -15.26 11.28 2.20
C ARG A 130 -16.04 12.28 1.37
N ARG A 131 -15.35 13.33 0.93
CA ARG A 131 -16.01 14.49 0.30
C ARG A 131 -15.07 15.24 -0.62
N VAL A 132 -15.68 16.07 -1.48
CA VAL A 132 -15.01 17.08 -2.30
C VAL A 132 -15.60 18.44 -1.99
N TYR A 133 -14.75 19.47 -1.91
CA TYR A 133 -15.18 20.86 -1.63
C TYR A 133 -14.20 21.88 -2.22
N GLY A 134 -14.71 23.09 -2.47
CA GLY A 134 -13.91 24.22 -2.92
C GLY A 134 -13.24 24.96 -1.77
N GLU A 135 -12.35 25.89 -2.07
CA GLU A 135 -11.59 26.67 -1.08
C GLU A 135 -12.46 27.53 -0.14
N ASN A 136 -13.64 27.94 -0.60
CA ASN A 136 -14.56 28.80 0.16
C ASN A 136 -15.63 28.01 0.91
N ILE A 137 -15.57 26.69 0.91
CA ILE A 137 -16.56 25.80 1.53
C ILE A 137 -15.92 25.11 2.74
N ALA A 138 -16.56 25.21 3.89
CA ALA A 138 -16.12 24.45 5.06
C ALA A 138 -16.20 22.93 4.79
N PRO A 139 -15.20 22.15 5.25
CA PRO A 139 -15.17 20.69 4.97
C PRO A 139 -16.46 19.94 5.30
N GLU A 140 -17.18 20.38 6.34
CA GLU A 140 -18.45 19.77 6.78
C GLU A 140 -19.56 19.89 5.74
N ASN A 141 -19.50 20.94 4.91
CA ASN A 141 -20.45 21.24 3.85
C ASN A 141 -20.01 20.70 2.47
N GLY A 142 -18.92 19.91 2.44
CA GLY A 142 -18.42 19.28 1.22
C GLY A 142 -19.39 18.27 0.64
N LEU A 143 -19.32 18.08 -0.68
CA LEU A 143 -20.15 17.11 -1.42
C LEU A 143 -19.60 15.69 -1.20
N ALA A 144 -20.47 14.78 -0.78
CA ALA A 144 -20.07 13.41 -0.44
C ALA A 144 -19.58 12.62 -1.68
N ILE A 145 -18.42 11.97 -1.54
CA ILE A 145 -17.90 11.03 -2.53
C ILE A 145 -18.43 9.63 -2.24
N GLU A 146 -18.24 9.13 -1.02
CA GLU A 146 -18.78 7.84 -0.57
C GLU A 146 -19.73 8.05 0.60
N GLU A 147 -20.60 7.08 0.83
CA GLU A 147 -21.53 7.11 1.95
C GLU A 147 -20.84 6.61 3.22
N LEU A 148 -20.93 7.40 4.29
CA LEU A 148 -20.40 7.04 5.59
C LEU A 148 -21.07 5.78 6.15
N GLY A 149 -20.27 4.90 6.74
CA GLY A 149 -20.78 3.67 7.37
C GLY A 149 -21.14 2.55 6.39
N LYS A 150 -21.05 2.78 5.09
CA LYS A 150 -21.22 1.72 4.09
C LYS A 150 -19.88 1.16 3.65
N GLU A 151 -19.88 -0.14 3.39
CA GLU A 151 -18.73 -0.84 2.82
C GLU A 151 -18.46 -0.36 1.39
N PRO A 152 -17.26 0.17 1.08
CA PRO A 152 -16.89 0.53 -0.28
C PRO A 152 -16.83 -0.70 -1.17
N GLN A 153 -17.31 -0.57 -2.40
CA GLN A 153 -17.41 -1.70 -3.33
C GLN A 153 -16.06 -2.36 -3.64
N ARG A 154 -14.96 -1.59 -3.58
CA ARG A 154 -13.58 -2.08 -3.78
C ARG A 154 -13.06 -3.00 -2.68
N TYR A 155 -13.72 -3.03 -1.52
CA TYR A 155 -13.32 -3.85 -0.36
C TYR A 155 -14.21 -5.05 -0.09
N LYS A 156 -15.25 -5.27 -0.89
CA LYS A 156 -16.15 -6.42 -0.73
C LYS A 156 -15.41 -7.75 -0.74
N ASP A 157 -14.51 -7.91 -1.70
CA ASP A 157 -13.73 -9.16 -1.85
C ASP A 157 -12.68 -9.34 -0.72
N LEU A 158 -12.23 -8.23 -0.12
CA LEU A 158 -11.19 -8.22 0.92
C LEU A 158 -11.73 -8.68 2.26
N LEU A 159 -13.01 -8.44 2.53
CA LEU A 159 -13.69 -8.76 3.77
C LEU A 159 -14.58 -10.01 3.69
N GLU A 160 -14.63 -10.70 2.56
CA GLU A 160 -15.27 -12.03 2.45
C GLU A 160 -14.67 -13.06 3.41
N LEU A 161 -13.45 -12.78 3.92
CA LEU A 161 -12.79 -13.57 4.96
C LEU A 161 -13.32 -13.30 6.37
N LEU A 162 -14.03 -12.19 6.59
CA LEU A 162 -14.66 -11.85 7.87
C LEU A 162 -16.14 -12.26 7.86
N PRO A 163 -16.67 -12.71 8.99
CA PRO A 163 -18.12 -12.88 9.14
C PRO A 163 -18.84 -11.57 8.79
N ALA A 164 -19.93 -11.63 8.03
CA ALA A 164 -20.65 -10.45 7.53
C ALA A 164 -21.04 -9.44 8.63
N LYS A 165 -21.26 -9.92 9.86
CA LYS A 165 -21.57 -9.07 11.01
C LYS A 165 -20.34 -8.26 11.46
N GLU A 166 -19.15 -8.85 11.41
CA GLU A 166 -17.89 -8.19 11.81
C GLU A 166 -17.45 -7.18 10.76
N SER A 167 -17.62 -7.49 9.47
CA SER A 167 -17.41 -6.56 8.37
C SER A 167 -18.30 -5.34 8.50
N SER A 168 -19.60 -5.52 8.70
CA SER A 168 -20.55 -4.41 8.89
C SER A 168 -20.21 -3.54 10.09
N LEU A 169 -19.82 -4.15 11.21
CA LEU A 169 -19.38 -3.42 12.41
C LEU A 169 -18.09 -2.63 12.16
N PHE A 170 -17.15 -3.19 11.43
CA PHE A 170 -15.91 -2.50 11.07
C PHE A 170 -16.22 -1.24 10.27
N TRP A 171 -17.00 -1.33 9.17
CA TRP A 171 -17.31 -0.19 8.33
C TRP A 171 -18.15 0.86 9.03
N THR A 172 -19.08 0.45 9.89
CA THR A 172 -19.87 1.38 10.70
C THR A 172 -18.99 2.16 11.68
N ASN A 173 -18.00 1.49 12.26
CA ASN A 173 -17.19 2.05 13.33
C ASN A 173 -15.85 2.63 12.85
N VAL A 174 -15.44 2.42 11.60
CA VAL A 174 -14.12 2.88 11.10
C VAL A 174 -13.88 4.38 11.31
N TRP A 175 -14.94 5.18 11.30
CA TRP A 175 -14.89 6.62 11.57
C TRP A 175 -14.68 6.93 13.06
N GLU A 176 -15.16 6.07 13.95
CA GLU A 176 -15.00 6.20 15.40
C GLU A 176 -13.66 5.60 15.87
N LEU A 177 -13.10 4.66 15.12
CA LEU A 177 -11.83 4.02 15.44
C LEU A 177 -10.69 5.04 15.56
N ALA A 178 -10.70 6.12 14.79
CA ALA A 178 -9.71 7.19 14.87
C ALA A 178 -9.56 7.76 16.29
N ASN A 179 -10.63 7.71 17.09
CA ASN A 179 -10.67 8.24 18.44
C ASN A 179 -10.56 7.17 19.54
N ASN A 180 -10.37 5.90 19.18
CA ASN A 180 -10.31 4.80 20.13
C ASN A 180 -9.06 3.92 19.92
N PRO A 181 -7.90 4.24 20.55
CA PRO A 181 -6.64 3.53 20.34
C PRO A 181 -6.68 2.05 20.73
N ASP A 182 -7.52 1.65 21.69
CA ASP A 182 -7.60 0.25 22.13
C ASP A 182 -8.28 -0.61 21.09
N LYS A 183 -9.37 -0.13 20.50
CA LYS A 183 -10.03 -0.79 19.37
C LYS A 183 -9.14 -0.87 18.13
N LEU A 184 -8.31 0.14 17.87
CA LEU A 184 -7.35 0.09 16.75
C LEU A 184 -6.41 -1.11 16.87
N ARG A 185 -5.92 -1.40 18.09
CA ARG A 185 -5.01 -2.52 18.33
C ARG A 185 -5.64 -3.88 18.11
N GLU A 186 -6.93 -4.03 18.41
CA GLU A 186 -7.67 -5.29 18.18
C GLU A 186 -7.70 -5.68 16.70
N TYR A 187 -7.64 -4.68 15.79
CA TYR A 187 -7.64 -4.85 14.33
C TYR A 187 -6.25 -4.73 13.70
N ASP A 188 -5.16 -4.73 14.48
CA ASP A 188 -3.80 -4.45 14.00
C ASP A 188 -3.67 -3.12 13.23
N ILE A 189 -4.55 -2.18 13.52
CA ILE A 189 -4.57 -0.85 12.92
C ILE A 189 -3.64 0.06 13.71
N LYS A 190 -2.64 0.64 13.04
CA LYS A 190 -1.69 1.57 13.64
C LYS A 190 -2.33 2.94 13.88
N THR A 191 -3.08 3.43 12.92
CA THR A 191 -3.78 4.71 12.99
C THR A 191 -4.85 4.85 11.92
N VAL A 192 -5.86 5.67 12.22
CA VAL A 192 -6.84 6.17 11.25
C VAL A 192 -6.77 7.68 11.26
N TYR A 193 -6.62 8.32 10.12
CA TYR A 193 -6.50 9.78 10.01
C TYR A 193 -7.12 10.30 8.72
N GLY A 194 -7.58 11.56 8.76
CA GLY A 194 -8.01 12.27 7.58
C GLY A 194 -6.83 12.77 6.76
N ASN A 195 -6.90 12.62 5.46
CA ASN A 195 -5.93 13.18 4.52
C ASN A 195 -6.68 14.00 3.46
N VAL A 196 -6.30 15.25 3.31
CA VAL A 196 -6.88 16.16 2.31
C VAL A 196 -5.84 16.45 1.25
N VAL A 197 -6.16 16.07 0.02
CA VAL A 197 -5.37 16.41 -1.17
C VAL A 197 -6.05 17.57 -1.87
N TYR A 198 -5.34 18.64 -2.13
CA TYR A 198 -5.89 19.77 -2.85
C TYR A 198 -5.07 20.10 -4.10
N SER A 199 -5.74 20.63 -5.11
CA SER A 199 -5.10 21.06 -6.35
C SER A 199 -5.86 22.22 -6.97
N LYS A 200 -5.12 23.13 -7.61
CA LYS A 200 -5.69 24.11 -8.51
C LYS A 200 -6.00 23.45 -9.84
N LEU A 201 -7.27 23.15 -10.08
CA LEU A 201 -7.72 22.41 -11.24
C LEU A 201 -7.76 23.29 -12.50
N ARG A 202 -7.25 22.74 -13.60
CA ARG A 202 -7.23 23.40 -14.92
C ARG A 202 -7.72 22.41 -15.98
N LYS A 203 -8.43 22.93 -16.98
CA LYS A 203 -8.79 22.17 -18.18
C LYS A 203 -7.53 21.68 -18.90
N GLY A 204 -7.60 20.51 -19.55
CA GLY A 204 -6.45 19.89 -20.22
C GLY A 204 -5.47 19.17 -19.30
N LEU A 205 -5.79 19.05 -17.99
CA LEU A 205 -4.99 18.30 -17.02
C LEU A 205 -5.82 17.23 -16.33
N ILE A 206 -5.18 16.10 -16.07
CA ILE A 206 -5.69 14.99 -15.23
C ILE A 206 -4.90 14.96 -13.93
N TYR A 207 -5.60 14.90 -12.83
CA TYR A 207 -5.04 14.81 -11.48
C TYR A 207 -5.19 13.38 -10.98
N VAL A 208 -4.12 12.61 -11.08
CA VAL A 208 -4.07 11.19 -10.74
C VAL A 208 -3.79 11.04 -9.25
N PHE A 209 -4.68 10.36 -8.54
CA PHE A 209 -4.49 10.08 -7.11
C PHE A 209 -3.73 8.76 -6.93
N LYS A 210 -2.66 8.84 -6.13
CA LYS A 210 -1.82 7.69 -5.79
C LYS A 210 -1.78 7.51 -4.27
N ILE A 211 -1.71 6.25 -3.85
CA ILE A 211 -1.52 5.89 -2.44
C ILE A 211 -0.35 4.92 -2.30
N SER A 212 0.49 5.15 -1.29
CA SER A 212 1.51 4.19 -0.89
C SER A 212 0.91 3.11 0.03
N PRO A 213 1.52 1.93 0.15
CA PRO A 213 1.08 0.90 1.09
C PRO A 213 1.06 1.38 2.55
N THR A 214 1.86 2.40 2.86
CA THR A 214 1.92 3.02 4.18
C THR A 214 0.91 4.14 4.40
N GLY A 215 0.01 4.40 3.42
CA GLY A 215 -1.09 5.34 3.54
C GLY A 215 -0.78 6.78 3.13
N GLN A 216 0.34 7.05 2.47
CA GLN A 216 0.61 8.37 1.92
C GLN A 216 -0.22 8.56 0.64
N LEU A 217 -1.17 9.48 0.67
CA LEU A 217 -2.02 9.87 -0.46
C LEU A 217 -1.54 11.19 -1.05
N TYR A 218 -1.38 11.26 -2.37
CA TYR A 218 -0.96 12.47 -3.07
C TYR A 218 -1.45 12.50 -4.54
N PRO A 219 -1.62 13.69 -5.15
CA PRO A 219 -1.95 13.85 -6.55
C PRO A 219 -0.69 13.94 -7.40
N GLU A 220 -0.76 13.37 -8.59
CA GLU A 220 0.18 13.61 -9.68
C GLU A 220 -0.57 14.25 -10.84
N THR A 221 -0.01 15.31 -11.43
CA THR A 221 -0.65 16.00 -12.55
C THR A 221 -0.05 15.55 -13.85
N VAL A 222 -0.90 15.13 -14.81
CA VAL A 222 -0.49 14.73 -16.16
C VAL A 222 -1.36 15.44 -17.21
N PRO A 223 -0.84 15.70 -18.42
CA PRO A 223 -1.64 16.26 -19.51
C PRO A 223 -2.80 15.32 -19.91
N ASP A 224 -3.97 15.88 -20.24
CA ASP A 224 -5.05 15.12 -20.89
C ASP A 224 -4.75 15.04 -22.40
N MET A 225 -4.31 13.89 -22.86
CA MET A 225 -3.92 13.66 -24.26
C MET A 225 -5.11 13.52 -25.22
N TYR A 226 -6.35 13.59 -24.71
CA TYR A 226 -7.58 13.33 -25.46
C TYR A 226 -8.52 14.56 -25.52
N GLU A 227 -8.03 15.75 -25.17
CA GLU A 227 -8.74 17.03 -25.40
C GLU A 227 -8.34 17.71 -26.68
#